data_7c94a8bf2528e9509cf22c7e4d4807ce
#
_entry.id   7c94a8bf2528e9509cf22c7e4d4807ce
#
_cell.length_a   1.000
_cell.length_b   1.000
_cell.length_c   1.000
_cell.angle_alpha   90.00
_cell.angle_beta   90.00
_cell.angle_gamma   90.00
#
_symmetry.space_group_name_H-M   'P 1'
#
loop_
_entity.id
_entity.type
_entity.pdbx_description
1 polymer ?
#
loop_
_entity_poly.entity_id
_entity_poly.type
_entity_poly.pdbx_seq_one_letter_code
_entity_poly.pdbx_strand_id
1 'polypeptide(L)'
;MLSSLAPARRRLVVGIVALVLLAALVAVRIAIAGGSSRGKAGTAPPVARSRPGPVLLLPGYGGSTTGLRVLAGRLRTSGRGVEVVSLPDNAQGDLRAQARVVASAAKAAMARAGAASVDVVGYSAGGVVARIWLKEDGGAAIARRVVTLGAPQHGTALATLGSLFQGECPTACQQLTPTSDVLAALNAGNELPAGPAVISLWSSSDEVVIPPRSAELKGALNIEIQQVCAGSTVRHGALPTDPLVSAMVAVELGGSRPTSLTARDCARLSKGA
;
A
#
# COMPACT_ATOMS: atom_id res chain seq x y z
N MET A 1 -24.93 9.52 -64.62
CA MET A 1 -26.27 9.13 -64.13
C MET A 1 -27.10 10.29 -63.54
N LEU A 2 -26.53 11.46 -63.24
CA LEU A 2 -27.31 12.64 -62.76
C LEU A 2 -27.94 13.48 -63.87
N SER A 3 -27.55 13.28 -65.14
CA SER A 3 -27.99 14.05 -66.29
C SER A 3 -29.37 13.60 -66.83
N SER A 4 -29.91 12.46 -66.41
CA SER A 4 -31.20 11.90 -66.84
C SER A 4 -32.38 12.19 -65.89
N LEU A 5 -32.15 12.94 -64.83
CA LEU A 5 -33.19 13.30 -63.87
C LEU A 5 -33.84 14.65 -64.22
N ALA A 6 -35.16 14.75 -64.02
CA ALA A 6 -35.88 16.01 -64.17
C ALA A 6 -35.27 17.10 -63.26
N PRO A 7 -35.21 18.39 -63.70
CA PRO A 7 -34.46 19.44 -63.02
C PRO A 7 -34.80 19.63 -61.56
N ALA A 8 -36.07 19.39 -61.20
CA ALA A 8 -36.50 19.47 -59.78
C ALA A 8 -35.89 18.33 -58.89
N ARG A 9 -35.81 17.10 -59.42
CA ARG A 9 -35.23 15.94 -58.73
C ARG A 9 -33.70 16.07 -58.63
N ARG A 10 -33.04 16.61 -59.66
CA ARG A 10 -31.62 16.86 -59.63
C ARG A 10 -31.22 17.89 -58.55
N ARG A 11 -32.00 18.98 -58.37
CA ARG A 11 -31.81 19.98 -57.31
C ARG A 11 -32.02 19.37 -55.94
N LEU A 12 -33.00 18.48 -55.77
CA LEU A 12 -33.26 17.79 -54.52
C LEU A 12 -32.11 16.84 -54.15
N VAL A 13 -31.62 16.03 -55.09
CA VAL A 13 -30.49 15.11 -54.88
C VAL A 13 -29.22 15.86 -54.55
N VAL A 14 -28.89 16.94 -55.26
CA VAL A 14 -27.72 17.77 -54.97
C VAL A 14 -27.84 18.43 -53.58
N GLY A 15 -29.04 18.90 -53.20
CA GLY A 15 -29.28 19.48 -51.88
C GLY A 15 -29.08 18.46 -50.74
N ILE A 16 -29.61 17.24 -50.92
CA ILE A 16 -29.42 16.16 -49.92
C ILE A 16 -27.95 15.76 -49.81
N VAL A 17 -27.22 15.60 -50.90
CA VAL A 17 -25.80 15.25 -50.88
C VAL A 17 -24.99 16.35 -50.21
N ALA A 18 -25.28 17.63 -50.51
CA ALA A 18 -24.61 18.77 -49.86
C ALA A 18 -24.87 18.79 -48.32
N LEU A 19 -26.09 18.48 -47.92
CA LEU A 19 -26.49 18.45 -46.48
C LEU A 19 -25.81 17.30 -45.74
N VAL A 20 -25.70 16.11 -46.38
CA VAL A 20 -24.98 14.95 -45.82
C VAL A 20 -23.49 15.22 -45.68
N LEU A 21 -22.89 15.86 -46.70
CA LEU A 21 -21.47 16.25 -46.66
C LEU A 21 -21.21 17.31 -45.60
N LEU A 22 -22.12 18.26 -45.42
CA LEU A 22 -22.01 19.28 -44.37
C LEU A 22 -22.14 18.65 -42.95
N ALA A 23 -23.09 17.72 -42.78
CA ALA A 23 -23.25 16.99 -41.54
C ALA A 23 -22.03 16.11 -41.21
N ALA A 24 -21.46 15.45 -42.19
CA ALA A 24 -20.22 14.68 -42.03
C ALA A 24 -19.01 15.57 -41.67
N LEU A 25 -18.89 16.75 -42.28
CA LEU A 25 -17.85 17.74 -41.96
C LEU A 25 -18.03 18.28 -40.51
N VAL A 26 -19.24 18.56 -40.09
CA VAL A 26 -19.53 18.99 -38.72
C VAL A 26 -19.21 17.87 -37.73
N ALA A 27 -19.59 16.61 -38.04
CA ALA A 27 -19.27 15.46 -37.18
C ALA A 27 -17.74 15.23 -37.06
N VAL A 28 -16.99 15.38 -38.16
CA VAL A 28 -15.53 15.33 -38.14
C VAL A 28 -14.93 16.47 -37.32
N ARG A 29 -15.49 17.68 -37.44
CA ARG A 29 -15.04 18.84 -36.64
C ARG A 29 -15.34 18.64 -35.15
N ILE A 30 -16.47 18.08 -34.80
CA ILE A 30 -16.83 17.73 -33.41
C ILE A 30 -15.90 16.61 -32.90
N ALA A 31 -15.60 15.59 -33.72
CA ALA A 31 -14.66 14.52 -33.38
C ALA A 31 -13.22 15.02 -33.19
N ILE A 32 -12.79 16.01 -33.99
CA ILE A 32 -11.47 16.64 -33.86
C ILE A 32 -11.42 17.65 -32.71
N ALA A 33 -12.50 18.41 -32.47
CA ALA A 33 -12.60 19.33 -31.34
C ALA A 33 -12.92 18.64 -30.01
N GLY A 34 -13.61 17.47 -30.06
CA GLY A 34 -13.79 16.54 -28.96
C GLY A 34 -12.64 15.53 -28.83
N GLY A 35 -11.57 15.73 -29.58
CA GLY A 35 -10.29 15.04 -29.40
C GLY A 35 -9.93 15.18 -27.93
N SER A 36 -10.26 14.11 -27.20
CA SER A 36 -9.92 13.90 -25.81
C SER A 36 -8.56 14.53 -25.55
N SER A 37 -8.54 15.64 -24.83
CA SER A 37 -7.51 15.82 -23.86
C SER A 37 -7.63 14.59 -22.92
N ARG A 38 -7.06 13.45 -23.38
CA ARG A 38 -6.43 12.55 -22.43
C ARG A 38 -5.47 13.48 -21.70
N GLY A 39 -5.98 14.09 -20.64
CA GLY A 39 -5.13 14.70 -19.67
C GLY A 39 -4.05 13.66 -19.47
N LYS A 40 -2.81 13.93 -19.86
CA LYS A 40 -1.67 13.31 -19.24
C LYS A 40 -2.07 13.26 -17.80
N ALA A 41 -2.25 12.05 -17.25
CA ALA A 41 -2.39 11.88 -15.83
C ALA A 41 -1.24 12.70 -15.29
N GLY A 42 -1.56 13.92 -14.87
CA GLY A 42 -0.57 14.85 -14.37
C GLY A 42 0.05 14.06 -13.25
N THR A 43 1.31 13.70 -13.39
CA THR A 43 2.11 13.22 -12.27
C THR A 43 1.85 14.23 -11.20
N ALA A 44 0.99 13.87 -10.23
CA ALA A 44 0.74 14.72 -9.08
C ALA A 44 2.11 15.19 -8.60
N PRO A 45 2.30 16.49 -8.36
CA PRO A 45 3.61 17.00 -7.96
C PRO A 45 4.09 16.09 -6.84
N PRO A 46 5.36 15.65 -6.85
CA PRO A 46 5.87 14.73 -5.85
C PRO A 46 5.47 15.33 -4.50
N VAL A 47 4.60 14.63 -3.79
CA VAL A 47 4.18 15.00 -2.43
C VAL A 47 5.44 15.40 -1.72
N ALA A 48 5.41 16.51 -0.98
CA ALA A 48 6.57 16.98 -0.24
C ALA A 48 6.94 15.94 0.82
N ARG A 49 7.56 14.85 0.38
CA ARG A 49 7.94 13.67 1.17
C ARG A 49 9.02 13.98 2.20
N SER A 50 9.50 15.23 2.20
CA SER A 50 10.45 15.74 3.19
C SER A 50 9.82 15.96 4.57
N ARG A 51 8.50 16.21 4.66
CA ARG A 51 7.82 16.47 5.93
C ARG A 51 7.04 15.24 6.38
N PRO A 52 7.34 14.71 7.58
CA PRO A 52 6.57 13.63 8.17
C PRO A 52 5.12 14.05 8.42
N GLY A 53 4.16 13.28 7.93
CA GLY A 53 2.74 13.40 8.25
C GLY A 53 2.34 12.53 9.45
N PRO A 54 1.04 12.29 9.67
CA PRO A 54 0.56 11.37 10.69
C PRO A 54 1.03 9.94 10.41
N VAL A 55 1.01 9.09 11.44
CA VAL A 55 1.34 7.66 11.34
C VAL A 55 0.09 6.84 11.53
N LEU A 56 -0.20 5.93 10.62
CA LEU A 56 -1.23 4.91 10.77
C LEU A 56 -0.59 3.58 11.16
N LEU A 57 -1.14 2.92 12.17
CA LEU A 57 -0.73 1.58 12.59
C LEU A 57 -1.82 0.59 12.20
N LEU A 58 -1.46 -0.43 11.42
CA LEU A 58 -2.38 -1.43 10.90
C LEU A 58 -2.19 -2.76 11.65
N PRO A 59 -3.28 -3.35 12.19
CA PRO A 59 -3.21 -4.61 12.90
C PRO A 59 -2.96 -5.80 11.96
N GLY A 60 -2.47 -6.89 12.51
CA GLY A 60 -2.38 -8.18 11.85
C GLY A 60 -3.73 -8.92 11.83
N TYR A 61 -3.68 -10.15 11.33
CA TYR A 61 -4.79 -11.09 11.35
C TYR A 61 -5.35 -11.25 12.78
N GLY A 62 -6.66 -11.27 12.90
CA GLY A 62 -7.34 -11.26 14.20
C GLY A 62 -7.60 -9.87 14.78
N GLY A 63 -7.11 -8.78 14.14
CA GLY A 63 -7.47 -7.41 14.43
C GLY A 63 -7.02 -6.84 15.77
N SER A 64 -6.20 -7.58 16.56
CA SER A 64 -5.73 -7.11 17.85
C SER A 64 -4.91 -5.82 17.74
N THR A 65 -5.30 -4.81 18.49
CA THR A 65 -4.64 -3.51 18.52
C THR A 65 -3.81 -3.28 19.78
N THR A 66 -3.79 -4.22 20.72
CA THR A 66 -3.14 -4.05 22.05
C THR A 66 -1.67 -3.73 21.93
N GLY A 67 -0.90 -4.54 21.18
CA GLY A 67 0.52 -4.27 20.95
C GLY A 67 0.77 -2.99 20.18
N LEU A 68 -0.08 -2.68 19.19
CA LEU A 68 0.03 -1.44 18.40
C LEU A 68 -0.22 -0.19 19.25
N ARG A 69 -1.06 -0.26 20.29
CA ARG A 69 -1.24 0.87 21.22
C ARG A 69 0.02 1.15 22.03
N VAL A 70 0.81 0.12 22.38
CA VAL A 70 2.11 0.29 23.01
C VAL A 70 3.07 1.02 22.04
N LEU A 71 3.18 0.55 20.79
CA LEU A 71 3.97 1.21 19.76
C LEU A 71 3.51 2.65 19.55
N ALA A 72 2.19 2.88 19.45
CA ALA A 72 1.62 4.21 19.28
C ALA A 72 2.02 5.16 20.44
N GLY A 73 2.00 4.68 21.68
CA GLY A 73 2.47 5.44 22.85
C GLY A 73 3.91 5.91 22.66
N ARG A 74 4.80 5.00 22.28
CA ARG A 74 6.22 5.31 22.04
C ARG A 74 6.43 6.27 20.88
N LEU A 75 5.71 6.09 19.77
CA LEU A 75 5.84 6.99 18.62
C LEU A 75 5.28 8.40 18.90
N ARG A 76 4.28 8.54 19.75
CA ARG A 76 3.74 9.84 20.15
C ARG A 76 4.73 10.68 20.96
N THR A 77 5.68 10.06 21.66
CA THR A 77 6.73 10.81 22.38
C THR A 77 7.58 11.66 21.46
N SER A 78 7.65 11.32 20.17
CA SER A 78 8.32 12.14 19.16
C SER A 78 7.49 13.32 18.62
N GLY A 79 6.33 13.60 19.22
CA GLY A 79 5.42 14.69 18.78
C GLY A 79 4.58 14.36 17.56
N ARG A 80 4.57 13.10 17.09
CA ARG A 80 3.79 12.68 15.91
C ARG A 80 2.34 12.34 16.24
N GLY A 81 1.42 12.72 15.37
CA GLY A 81 0.06 12.18 15.38
C GLY A 81 0.10 10.70 15.00
N VAL A 82 -0.41 9.82 15.87
CA VAL A 82 -0.43 8.37 15.63
C VAL A 82 -1.83 7.82 15.84
N GLU A 83 -2.34 7.11 14.86
CA GLU A 83 -3.66 6.47 14.87
C GLU A 83 -3.52 4.97 14.67
N VAL A 84 -4.22 4.18 15.47
CA VAL A 84 -4.36 2.74 15.26
C VAL A 84 -5.65 2.52 14.50
N VAL A 85 -5.54 1.98 13.29
CA VAL A 85 -6.68 1.74 12.40
C VAL A 85 -7.39 0.47 12.84
N SER A 86 -8.72 0.54 12.97
CA SER A 86 -9.55 -0.66 13.11
C SER A 86 -9.90 -1.19 11.72
N LEU A 87 -9.62 -2.46 11.47
CA LEU A 87 -9.96 -3.14 10.23
C LEU A 87 -11.26 -3.94 10.42
N PRO A 88 -12.11 -4.05 9.39
CA PRO A 88 -13.37 -4.78 9.47
C PRO A 88 -13.14 -6.27 9.72
N ASP A 89 -14.18 -6.95 10.18
CA ASP A 89 -14.21 -8.40 10.39
C ASP A 89 -13.03 -8.93 11.22
N ASN A 90 -12.59 -8.16 12.22
CA ASN A 90 -11.39 -8.46 13.00
C ASN A 90 -10.15 -8.73 12.13
N ALA A 91 -10.00 -8.01 11.02
CA ALA A 91 -8.94 -8.21 10.03
C ALA A 91 -8.86 -9.66 9.48
N GLN A 92 -9.99 -10.38 9.43
CA GLN A 92 -10.10 -11.74 8.90
C GLN A 92 -10.80 -11.79 7.54
N GLY A 93 -11.44 -10.69 7.11
CA GLY A 93 -12.07 -10.53 5.81
C GLY A 93 -11.06 -10.32 4.67
N ASP A 94 -11.58 -9.97 3.50
CA ASP A 94 -10.80 -9.73 2.28
C ASP A 94 -9.73 -8.63 2.47
N LEU A 95 -8.48 -8.92 2.11
CA LEU A 95 -7.35 -7.99 2.31
C LEU A 95 -7.47 -6.73 1.45
N ARG A 96 -8.10 -6.79 0.27
CA ARG A 96 -8.36 -5.62 -0.57
C ARG A 96 -9.44 -4.74 0.03
N ALA A 97 -10.48 -5.33 0.64
CA ALA A 97 -11.48 -4.57 1.39
C ALA A 97 -10.83 -3.82 2.57
N GLN A 98 -9.92 -4.46 3.29
CA GLN A 98 -9.15 -3.83 4.35
C GLN A 98 -8.27 -2.69 3.83
N ALA A 99 -7.63 -2.85 2.68
CA ALA A 99 -6.80 -1.80 2.05
C ALA A 99 -7.61 -0.55 1.69
N ARG A 100 -8.86 -0.69 1.26
CA ARG A 100 -9.77 0.44 1.03
C ARG A 100 -10.10 1.21 2.31
N VAL A 101 -10.20 0.52 3.45
CA VAL A 101 -10.34 1.19 4.76
C VAL A 101 -9.09 1.99 5.09
N VAL A 102 -7.90 1.44 4.82
CA VAL A 102 -6.63 2.18 5.00
C VAL A 102 -6.59 3.43 4.12
N ALA A 103 -7.05 3.34 2.86
CA ALA A 103 -7.12 4.50 1.96
C ALA A 103 -7.99 5.63 2.53
N SER A 104 -9.13 5.29 3.12
CA SER A 104 -10.04 6.25 3.76
C SER A 104 -9.42 6.84 5.03
N ALA A 105 -8.84 6.00 5.89
CA ALA A 105 -8.17 6.42 7.12
C ALA A 105 -6.99 7.35 6.84
N ALA A 106 -6.18 7.06 5.80
CA ALA A 106 -5.04 7.88 5.40
C ALA A 106 -5.48 9.28 4.98
N LYS A 107 -6.50 9.39 4.12
CA LYS A 107 -7.05 10.68 3.70
C LYS A 107 -7.60 11.49 4.88
N ALA A 108 -8.35 10.84 5.77
CA ALA A 108 -8.90 11.49 6.96
C ALA A 108 -7.81 11.97 7.93
N ALA A 109 -6.78 11.15 8.19
CA ALA A 109 -5.67 11.51 9.07
C ALA A 109 -4.87 12.69 8.50
N MET A 110 -4.58 12.68 7.19
CA MET A 110 -3.91 13.78 6.51
C MET A 110 -4.71 15.08 6.58
N ALA A 111 -6.03 15.02 6.34
CA ALA A 111 -6.91 16.18 6.42
C ALA A 111 -6.94 16.77 7.83
N ARG A 112 -7.07 15.94 8.88
CA ARG A 112 -7.02 16.39 10.29
C ARG A 112 -5.69 17.04 10.66
N ALA A 113 -4.59 16.54 10.11
CA ALA A 113 -3.25 17.02 10.39
C ALA A 113 -2.80 18.19 9.49
N GLY A 114 -3.56 18.56 8.47
CA GLY A 114 -3.12 19.50 7.43
C GLY A 114 -1.85 19.01 6.72
N ALA A 115 -1.67 17.70 6.60
CA ALA A 115 -0.43 17.08 6.11
C ALA A 115 -0.56 16.66 4.63
N ALA A 116 0.54 16.79 3.89
CA ALA A 116 0.60 16.39 2.48
C ALA A 116 0.97 14.91 2.28
N SER A 117 1.32 14.19 3.36
CA SER A 117 1.70 12.78 3.31
C SER A 117 1.32 12.05 4.59
N VAL A 118 1.37 10.73 4.54
CA VAL A 118 1.15 9.84 5.67
C VAL A 118 2.25 8.79 5.74
N ASP A 119 2.60 8.36 6.96
CA ASP A 119 3.41 7.18 7.19
C ASP A 119 2.52 6.03 7.66
N VAL A 120 2.89 4.81 7.31
CA VAL A 120 2.15 3.61 7.71
C VAL A 120 3.09 2.60 8.35
N VAL A 121 2.65 2.00 9.45
CA VAL A 121 3.31 0.82 10.03
C VAL A 121 2.31 -0.33 9.98
N GLY A 122 2.62 -1.36 9.22
CA GLY A 122 1.77 -2.55 9.09
C GLY A 122 2.36 -3.74 9.83
N TYR A 123 1.67 -4.24 10.85
CA TYR A 123 2.09 -5.43 11.58
C TYR A 123 1.48 -6.69 10.95
N SER A 124 2.32 -7.72 10.72
CA SER A 124 1.86 -9.02 10.20
C SER A 124 1.03 -8.85 8.91
N ALA A 125 -0.17 -9.42 8.84
CA ALA A 125 -1.11 -9.25 7.73
C ALA A 125 -1.36 -7.76 7.38
N GLY A 126 -1.33 -6.85 8.36
CA GLY A 126 -1.44 -5.41 8.14
C GLY A 126 -0.34 -4.82 7.24
N GLY A 127 0.83 -5.46 7.18
CA GLY A 127 1.89 -5.08 6.23
C GLY A 127 1.55 -5.47 4.79
N VAL A 128 0.87 -6.59 4.58
CA VAL A 128 0.34 -6.99 3.26
C VAL A 128 -0.78 -6.05 2.85
N VAL A 129 -1.70 -5.72 3.76
CA VAL A 129 -2.78 -4.73 3.53
C VAL A 129 -2.19 -3.36 3.13
N ALA A 130 -1.14 -2.90 3.83
CA ALA A 130 -0.45 -1.66 3.47
C ALA A 130 0.12 -1.71 2.05
N ARG A 131 0.67 -2.85 1.64
CA ARG A 131 1.22 -3.03 0.30
C ARG A 131 0.14 -3.08 -0.78
N ILE A 132 -1.02 -3.70 -0.51
CA ILE A 132 -2.20 -3.65 -1.40
C ILE A 132 -2.62 -2.18 -1.57
N TRP A 133 -2.79 -1.46 -0.47
CA TRP A 133 -3.11 -0.03 -0.51
C TRP A 133 -2.12 0.78 -1.36
N LEU A 134 -0.82 0.52 -1.24
CA LEU A 134 0.19 1.18 -2.06
C LEU A 134 0.00 0.91 -3.56
N LYS A 135 -0.27 -0.34 -3.94
CA LYS A 135 -0.31 -0.77 -5.36
C LYS A 135 -1.67 -0.52 -6.01
N GLU A 136 -2.78 -0.69 -5.28
CA GLU A 136 -4.12 -0.80 -5.84
C GLU A 136 -5.04 0.39 -5.46
N ASP A 137 -4.83 1.03 -4.28
CA ASP A 137 -5.76 2.03 -3.73
C ASP A 137 -5.15 3.44 -3.59
N GLY A 138 -4.16 3.75 -4.42
CA GLY A 138 -3.60 5.10 -4.53
C GLY A 138 -2.64 5.50 -3.40
N GLY A 139 -2.25 4.56 -2.55
CA GLY A 139 -1.33 4.80 -1.43
C GLY A 139 0.02 5.33 -1.87
N ALA A 140 0.54 4.89 -3.03
CA ALA A 140 1.82 5.34 -3.57
C ALA A 140 1.90 6.86 -3.79
N ALA A 141 0.76 7.52 -4.04
CA ALA A 141 0.72 8.95 -4.26
C ALA A 141 0.87 9.78 -2.98
N ILE A 142 0.46 9.23 -1.83
CA ILE A 142 0.36 9.96 -0.56
C ILE A 142 1.20 9.38 0.57
N ALA A 143 1.67 8.14 0.46
CA ALA A 143 2.57 7.55 1.44
C ALA A 143 3.97 8.17 1.33
N ARG A 144 4.53 8.61 2.46
CA ARG A 144 5.94 8.97 2.57
C ARG A 144 6.78 7.73 2.85
N ARG A 145 6.39 6.94 3.86
CA ARG A 145 7.05 5.71 4.28
C ARG A 145 6.05 4.65 4.69
N VAL A 146 6.42 3.42 4.43
CA VAL A 146 5.72 2.24 4.93
C VAL A 146 6.75 1.35 5.61
N VAL A 147 6.54 1.07 6.89
CA VAL A 147 7.32 0.10 7.67
C VAL A 147 6.46 -1.11 7.90
N THR A 148 6.95 -2.30 7.56
CA THR A 148 6.24 -3.55 7.86
C THR A 148 6.97 -4.31 8.96
N LEU A 149 6.23 -4.91 9.88
CA LEU A 149 6.74 -5.68 11.00
C LEU A 149 6.32 -7.14 10.84
N GLY A 150 7.24 -8.01 10.46
CA GLY A 150 6.99 -9.44 10.29
C GLY A 150 5.80 -9.73 9.37
N ALA A 151 5.73 -9.06 8.21
CA ALA A 151 4.62 -9.23 7.28
C ALA A 151 4.87 -10.38 6.30
N PRO A 152 3.90 -11.30 6.10
CA PRO A 152 4.06 -12.43 5.18
C PRO A 152 3.90 -11.98 3.71
N GLN A 153 4.90 -11.24 3.21
CA GLN A 153 4.85 -10.64 1.88
C GLN A 153 4.80 -11.68 0.73
N HIS A 154 5.33 -12.86 0.98
CA HIS A 154 5.29 -14.02 0.08
C HIS A 154 4.48 -15.17 0.69
N GLY A 155 3.59 -14.86 1.66
CA GLY A 155 2.77 -15.82 2.37
C GLY A 155 3.46 -16.49 3.54
N THR A 156 2.74 -17.37 4.19
CA THR A 156 3.27 -18.18 5.31
C THR A 156 2.72 -19.60 5.25
N ALA A 157 3.60 -20.57 5.54
CA ALA A 157 3.20 -21.97 5.66
C ALA A 157 2.16 -22.21 6.77
N LEU A 158 2.16 -21.36 7.81
CA LEU A 158 1.16 -21.44 8.87
C LEU A 158 -0.27 -21.17 8.37
N ALA A 159 -0.46 -20.25 7.41
CA ALA A 159 -1.75 -20.04 6.77
C ALA A 159 -2.22 -21.28 5.99
N THR A 160 -1.29 -21.97 5.32
CA THR A 160 -1.57 -23.23 4.64
C THR A 160 -1.99 -24.33 5.64
N LEU A 161 -1.30 -24.45 6.77
CA LEU A 161 -1.67 -25.39 7.82
C LEU A 161 -3.03 -25.05 8.43
N GLY A 162 -3.30 -23.77 8.69
CA GLY A 162 -4.60 -23.31 9.20
C GLY A 162 -5.75 -23.68 8.28
N SER A 163 -5.55 -23.59 6.96
CA SER A 163 -6.56 -24.00 5.97
C SER A 163 -6.80 -25.51 5.91
N LEU A 164 -5.78 -26.30 6.27
CA LEU A 164 -5.87 -27.75 6.20
C LEU A 164 -6.44 -28.41 7.47
N PHE A 165 -6.17 -27.85 8.65
CA PHE A 165 -6.40 -28.56 9.93
C PHE A 165 -7.47 -27.97 10.83
N GLN A 166 -7.93 -26.73 10.64
CA GLN A 166 -8.88 -26.09 11.56
C GLN A 166 -10.27 -25.82 10.97
N GLY A 167 -10.58 -26.38 9.80
CA GLY A 167 -11.93 -26.32 9.22
C GLY A 167 -12.43 -24.93 8.82
N GLU A 168 -11.90 -23.86 9.38
CA GLU A 168 -12.26 -22.48 9.07
C GLU A 168 -11.00 -21.65 8.88
N CYS A 169 -10.62 -21.43 7.63
CA CYS A 169 -9.62 -20.43 7.25
C CYS A 169 -10.38 -19.27 6.61
N PRO A 170 -10.67 -18.17 7.34
CA PRO A 170 -11.30 -16.98 6.81
C PRO A 170 -10.56 -16.42 5.60
N THR A 171 -11.22 -15.56 4.83
CA THR A 171 -10.70 -15.04 3.55
C THR A 171 -9.26 -14.53 3.66
N ALA A 172 -8.95 -13.72 4.68
CA ALA A 172 -7.59 -13.22 4.87
C ALA A 172 -6.57 -14.35 5.09
N CYS A 173 -6.93 -15.41 5.82
CA CYS A 173 -6.07 -16.58 6.01
C CYS A 173 -5.76 -17.25 4.66
N GLN A 174 -6.77 -17.50 3.83
CA GLN A 174 -6.60 -18.06 2.50
C GLN A 174 -5.73 -17.18 1.61
N GLN A 175 -5.92 -15.86 1.67
CA GLN A 175 -5.15 -14.88 0.89
C GLN A 175 -3.69 -14.73 1.36
N LEU A 176 -3.35 -15.19 2.56
CA LEU A 176 -1.99 -15.20 3.10
C LEU A 176 -1.24 -16.51 2.85
N THR A 177 -1.84 -17.49 2.16
CA THR A 177 -1.12 -18.68 1.70
C THR A 177 -0.13 -18.30 0.58
N PRO A 178 1.04 -18.96 0.50
CA PRO A 178 2.07 -18.60 -0.50
C PRO A 178 1.59 -18.69 -1.96
N THR A 179 0.58 -19.50 -2.23
CA THR A 179 0.03 -19.74 -3.58
C THR A 179 -1.25 -18.94 -3.87
N SER A 180 -1.63 -18.02 -2.99
CA SER A 180 -2.85 -17.23 -3.20
C SER A 180 -2.75 -16.28 -4.40
N ASP A 181 -3.86 -16.09 -5.11
CA ASP A 181 -3.93 -15.15 -6.23
C ASP A 181 -3.60 -13.71 -5.81
N VAL A 182 -3.93 -13.34 -4.57
CA VAL A 182 -3.64 -12.00 -4.03
C VAL A 182 -2.14 -11.79 -3.96
N LEU A 183 -1.40 -12.71 -3.37
CA LEU A 183 0.06 -12.61 -3.25
C LEU A 183 0.74 -12.79 -4.60
N ALA A 184 0.25 -13.68 -5.46
CA ALA A 184 0.76 -13.84 -6.81
C ALA A 184 0.64 -12.51 -7.60
N ALA A 185 -0.51 -11.84 -7.54
CA ALA A 185 -0.71 -10.54 -8.18
C ALA A 185 0.18 -9.44 -7.58
N LEU A 186 0.32 -9.40 -6.23
CA LEU A 186 1.20 -8.44 -5.57
C LEU A 186 2.68 -8.64 -5.94
N ASN A 187 3.12 -9.88 -6.09
CA ASN A 187 4.51 -10.23 -6.35
C ASN A 187 4.86 -10.23 -7.85
N ALA A 188 3.85 -10.10 -8.73
CA ALA A 188 4.10 -9.99 -10.16
C ALA A 188 4.81 -8.68 -10.52
N GLY A 189 5.86 -8.78 -11.33
CA GLY A 189 6.63 -7.64 -11.80
C GLY A 189 7.37 -6.89 -10.69
N ASN A 190 7.10 -5.58 -10.56
CA ASN A 190 7.66 -4.79 -9.45
C ASN A 190 6.83 -5.03 -8.18
N GLU A 191 7.47 -5.57 -7.15
CA GLU A 191 6.80 -5.84 -5.89
C GLU A 191 6.32 -4.56 -5.18
N LEU A 192 6.96 -3.44 -5.44
CA LEU A 192 6.63 -2.14 -4.87
C LEU A 192 6.38 -1.09 -5.97
N PRO A 193 5.42 -0.19 -5.80
CA PRO A 193 5.26 0.94 -6.69
C PRO A 193 6.38 1.97 -6.45
N ALA A 194 6.66 2.76 -7.48
CA ALA A 194 7.55 3.89 -7.32
C ALA A 194 6.94 4.92 -6.36
N GLY A 195 7.82 5.51 -5.55
CA GLY A 195 7.42 6.66 -4.75
C GLY A 195 7.72 6.53 -3.26
N PRO A 196 6.94 5.83 -2.45
CA PRO A 196 7.18 5.71 -1.01
C PRO A 196 8.44 4.88 -0.73
N ALA A 197 9.14 5.23 0.35
CA ALA A 197 10.17 4.35 0.87
C ALA A 197 9.49 3.24 1.70
N VAL A 198 9.82 1.99 1.39
CA VAL A 198 9.30 0.82 2.11
C VAL A 198 10.44 0.15 2.87
N ILE A 199 10.21 -0.13 4.13
CA ILE A 199 11.13 -0.79 5.05
C ILE A 199 10.45 -2.05 5.58
N SER A 200 11.08 -3.21 5.43
CA SER A 200 10.62 -4.45 6.02
C SER A 200 11.52 -4.82 7.20
N LEU A 201 10.95 -4.74 8.41
CA LEU A 201 11.58 -5.21 9.65
C LEU A 201 11.04 -6.62 9.93
N TRP A 202 11.93 -7.58 10.13
CA TRP A 202 11.54 -8.94 10.40
C TRP A 202 12.55 -9.63 11.33
N SER A 203 12.10 -10.71 11.97
CA SER A 203 12.89 -11.48 12.92
C SER A 203 13.15 -12.88 12.39
N SER A 204 14.38 -13.36 12.46
CA SER A 204 14.69 -14.76 12.18
C SER A 204 14.12 -15.73 13.23
N SER A 205 13.66 -15.21 14.37
CA SER A 205 12.94 -15.98 15.42
C SER A 205 11.41 -15.92 15.25
N ASP A 206 10.90 -15.46 14.09
CA ASP A 206 9.47 -15.42 13.80
C ASP A 206 8.94 -16.84 13.58
N GLU A 207 7.94 -17.21 14.38
CA GLU A 207 7.31 -18.54 14.36
C GLU A 207 5.94 -18.56 13.69
N VAL A 208 5.48 -17.40 13.19
CA VAL A 208 4.19 -17.22 12.52
C VAL A 208 4.38 -17.04 11.02
N VAL A 209 5.32 -16.19 10.63
CA VAL A 209 5.70 -16.02 9.21
C VAL A 209 6.79 -17.02 8.88
N ILE A 210 6.41 -18.11 8.25
CA ILE A 210 7.30 -19.25 7.93
C ILE A 210 7.39 -19.46 6.41
N PRO A 211 8.59 -19.39 5.83
CA PRO A 211 9.86 -19.02 6.47
C PRO A 211 9.89 -17.52 6.82
N PRO A 212 10.65 -17.09 7.85
CA PRO A 212 10.72 -15.66 8.25
C PRO A 212 11.14 -14.71 7.11
N ARG A 213 12.00 -15.16 6.22
CA ARG A 213 12.39 -14.42 5.01
C ARG A 213 11.26 -14.14 4.02
N SER A 214 10.09 -14.74 4.21
CA SER A 214 8.86 -14.37 3.49
C SER A 214 8.48 -12.90 3.70
N ALA A 215 9.02 -12.26 4.73
CA ALA A 215 8.83 -10.84 5.00
C ALA A 215 9.69 -9.91 4.13
N GLU A 216 10.74 -10.39 3.48
CA GLU A 216 11.57 -9.59 2.59
C GLU A 216 10.76 -9.14 1.36
N LEU A 217 11.06 -7.95 0.84
CA LEU A 217 10.47 -7.38 -0.36
C LEU A 217 11.55 -6.88 -1.31
N LYS A 218 11.44 -7.22 -2.56
CA LYS A 218 12.32 -6.68 -3.59
C LYS A 218 12.05 -5.18 -3.77
N GLY A 219 13.09 -4.38 -3.63
CA GLY A 219 13.00 -2.92 -3.72
C GLY A 219 12.74 -2.21 -2.39
N ALA A 220 12.54 -2.94 -1.28
CA ALA A 220 12.49 -2.39 0.07
C ALA A 220 13.87 -2.36 0.72
N LEU A 221 14.01 -1.55 1.77
CA LEU A 221 15.04 -1.72 2.75
C LEU A 221 14.64 -2.88 3.68
N ASN A 222 15.29 -4.04 3.52
CA ASN A 222 15.02 -5.22 4.34
C ASN A 222 15.99 -5.22 5.53
N ILE A 223 15.46 -5.29 6.75
CA ILE A 223 16.22 -5.28 7.99
C ILE A 223 15.84 -6.50 8.83
N GLU A 224 16.73 -7.45 8.92
CA GLU A 224 16.65 -8.54 9.89
C GLU A 224 17.09 -8.04 11.26
N ILE A 225 16.25 -8.17 12.26
CA ILE A 225 16.51 -7.65 13.61
C ILE A 225 17.80 -8.25 14.19
N GLN A 226 18.05 -9.53 13.97
CA GLN A 226 19.23 -10.23 14.47
C GLN A 226 20.54 -9.81 13.77
N GLN A 227 20.46 -9.27 12.55
CA GLN A 227 21.64 -8.67 11.90
C GLN A 227 22.02 -7.34 12.56
N VAL A 228 21.06 -6.64 13.16
CA VAL A 228 21.31 -5.41 13.93
C VAL A 228 21.66 -5.74 15.37
N CYS A 229 20.93 -6.65 16.01
CA CYS A 229 21.17 -7.07 17.39
C CYS A 229 21.18 -8.60 17.48
N ALA A 230 22.34 -9.22 17.34
CA ALA A 230 22.49 -10.67 17.26
C ALA A 230 21.90 -11.44 18.47
N GLY A 231 21.86 -10.81 19.65
CA GLY A 231 21.24 -11.39 20.85
C GLY A 231 19.71 -11.22 20.93
N SER A 232 19.05 -10.61 19.95
CA SER A 232 17.61 -10.43 19.97
C SER A 232 16.90 -11.77 19.76
N THR A 233 15.93 -12.06 20.63
CA THR A 233 15.08 -13.24 20.56
C THR A 233 13.61 -12.85 20.30
N VAL A 234 13.40 -11.65 19.74
CA VAL A 234 12.05 -11.14 19.51
C VAL A 234 11.27 -12.05 18.55
N ARG A 235 10.11 -12.49 19.02
CA ARG A 235 9.19 -13.37 18.29
C ARG A 235 8.08 -12.56 17.65
N HIS A 236 7.30 -13.18 16.76
CA HIS A 236 6.25 -12.51 16.00
C HIS A 236 5.32 -11.64 16.85
N GLY A 237 4.73 -12.24 17.90
CA GLY A 237 3.77 -11.54 18.77
C GLY A 237 4.36 -10.37 19.55
N ALA A 238 5.69 -10.34 19.74
CA ALA A 238 6.39 -9.27 20.45
C ALA A 238 6.79 -8.09 19.54
N LEU A 239 6.78 -8.24 18.21
CA LEU A 239 7.24 -7.20 17.29
C LEU A 239 6.65 -5.80 17.58
N PRO A 240 5.34 -5.64 17.86
CA PRO A 240 4.78 -4.30 18.10
C PRO A 240 5.11 -3.74 19.49
N THR A 241 5.54 -4.59 20.43
CA THR A 241 5.75 -4.20 21.84
C THR A 241 7.22 -4.15 22.24
N ASP A 242 8.09 -4.74 21.47
CA ASP A 242 9.52 -4.80 21.74
C ASP A 242 10.15 -3.40 21.69
N PRO A 243 10.95 -2.99 22.71
CA PRO A 243 11.59 -1.68 22.73
C PRO A 243 12.59 -1.46 21.57
N LEU A 244 13.37 -2.49 21.23
CA LEU A 244 14.35 -2.43 20.15
C LEU A 244 13.65 -2.21 18.80
N VAL A 245 12.57 -3.00 18.54
CA VAL A 245 11.78 -2.85 17.30
C VAL A 245 11.13 -1.47 17.25
N SER A 246 10.58 -0.99 18.37
CA SER A 246 9.99 0.36 18.45
C SER A 246 11.00 1.45 18.15
N ALA A 247 12.25 1.33 18.65
CA ALA A 247 13.34 2.25 18.37
C ALA A 247 13.73 2.21 16.88
N MET A 248 13.81 1.02 16.28
CA MET A 248 14.04 0.87 14.83
C MET A 248 12.96 1.57 14.02
N VAL A 249 11.68 1.34 14.35
CA VAL A 249 10.55 2.02 13.69
C VAL A 249 10.65 3.54 13.82
N ALA A 250 10.98 4.05 15.00
CA ALA A 250 11.12 5.48 15.24
C ALA A 250 12.25 6.09 14.37
N VAL A 251 13.39 5.41 14.26
CA VAL A 251 14.50 5.82 13.37
C VAL A 251 14.03 5.85 11.92
N GLU A 252 13.38 4.78 11.48
CA GLU A 252 12.93 4.67 10.08
C GLU A 252 11.84 5.68 9.73
N LEU A 253 11.01 6.08 10.66
CA LEU A 253 10.00 7.13 10.45
C LEU A 253 10.54 8.55 10.64
N GLY A 254 11.64 8.72 11.37
CA GLY A 254 12.17 10.04 11.77
C GLY A 254 13.00 10.75 10.72
N GLY A 255 13.97 10.08 10.14
CA GLY A 255 14.98 10.68 9.26
C GLY A 255 14.43 11.17 7.91
N SER A 256 15.26 11.87 7.14
CA SER A 256 14.93 12.30 5.77
C SER A 256 14.93 11.13 4.78
N ARG A 257 15.73 10.09 5.03
CA ARG A 257 15.80 8.86 4.23
C ARG A 257 15.77 7.64 5.14
N PRO A 258 15.36 6.46 4.64
CA PRO A 258 15.54 5.20 5.35
C PRO A 258 17.02 4.98 5.70
N THR A 259 17.26 4.35 6.83
CA THR A 259 18.59 4.13 7.39
C THR A 259 18.94 2.65 7.38
N SER A 260 20.05 2.28 6.76
CA SER A 260 20.57 0.92 6.89
C SER A 260 21.13 0.73 8.32
N LEU A 261 20.30 0.14 9.19
CA LEU A 261 20.70 -0.20 10.56
C LEU A 261 21.70 -1.36 10.54
N THR A 262 22.70 -1.28 11.42
CA THR A 262 23.79 -2.26 11.50
C THR A 262 24.04 -2.67 12.95
N ALA A 263 24.93 -3.65 13.18
CA ALA A 263 25.31 -4.07 14.52
C ALA A 263 25.85 -2.94 15.42
N ARG A 264 26.38 -1.87 14.82
CA ARG A 264 26.86 -0.68 15.57
C ARG A 264 25.71 0.10 16.22
N ASP A 265 24.50 -0.04 15.70
CA ASP A 265 23.33 0.66 16.20
C ASP A 265 22.64 -0.06 17.37
N CYS A 266 22.96 -1.36 17.59
CA CYS A 266 22.29 -2.19 18.58
C CYS A 266 22.27 -1.57 19.98
N ALA A 267 23.46 -1.15 20.48
CA ALA A 267 23.56 -0.59 21.84
C ALA A 267 22.73 0.70 22.03
N ARG A 268 22.66 1.54 21.00
CA ARG A 268 21.85 2.76 21.00
C ARG A 268 20.35 2.43 20.96
N LEU A 269 19.95 1.57 20.05
CA LEU A 269 18.56 1.18 19.86
C LEU A 269 17.98 0.43 21.08
N SER A 270 18.79 -0.40 21.76
CA SER A 270 18.35 -1.16 22.95
C SER A 270 18.14 -0.26 24.18
N LYS A 271 18.66 0.97 24.21
CA LYS A 271 18.45 1.93 25.30
C LYS A 271 17.15 2.72 25.14
N GLY A 272 16.40 2.51 24.07
CA GLY A 272 15.23 3.30 23.71
C GLY A 272 15.69 4.67 23.22
N ALA A 273 15.84 4.81 21.92
CA ALA A 273 16.17 6.11 21.31
C ALA A 273 14.95 7.02 21.35
#